data_d35f677f6a22dababf6a959fb64420e5
#
_entry.id   d35f677f6a22dababf6a959fb64420e5
#
_cell.length_a   1.000
_cell.length_b   1.000
_cell.length_c   1.000
_cell.angle_alpha   90.00
_cell.angle_beta   90.00
_cell.angle_gamma   90.00
#
_symmetry.space_group_name_H-M   'P 1'
#
loop_
_entity.id
_entity.type
_entity.pdbx_description
1 polymer ?
#
loop_
_entity_poly.entity_id
_entity_poly.type
_entity_poly.pdbx_seq_one_letter_code
_entity_poly.pdbx_strand_id
1 'polypeptide(L)'
;MSSIRVLLAAPLRQDARIFREYQAALDRLILPEGVTLDRFYVVNDCAEIIPEIRGEHIVMDTGDVYRKVKDDHIWTPANLDKMPALRNACIQRVLDGGYDYLFSVDTDVILQPETLAQLLEADKDIVSEIFWTNGWCNAWMCDQASGMPDTWKTPGLYRCGMTGACTLIKREVFERGVNYSPIPNIVKALWGEDRWFCIRAAVLGAEMWVDTHYPATHLFTEQAYNDYMRRRG
;
A
#
# COMPACT_ATOMS: atom_id res chain seq x y z
N MET A 1 -15.93 -20.01 14.34
CA MET A 1 -15.69 -19.25 13.12
C MET A 1 -14.20 -19.35 12.81
N SER A 2 -13.78 -19.57 11.56
CA SER A 2 -12.36 -19.53 11.20
C SER A 2 -11.82 -18.12 11.46
N SER A 3 -10.65 -18.01 12.08
CA SER A 3 -10.01 -16.71 12.27
C SER A 3 -9.45 -16.21 10.95
N ILE A 4 -9.69 -14.94 10.63
CA ILE A 4 -9.10 -14.27 9.46
C ILE A 4 -7.69 -13.79 9.83
N ARG A 5 -6.70 -14.16 9.01
CA ARG A 5 -5.32 -13.78 9.19
C ARG A 5 -4.90 -12.76 8.14
N VAL A 6 -4.58 -11.55 8.56
CA VAL A 6 -4.11 -10.47 7.69
C VAL A 6 -2.61 -10.27 7.90
N LEU A 7 -1.84 -10.23 6.81
CA LEU A 7 -0.46 -9.76 6.84
C LEU A 7 -0.41 -8.32 6.35
N LEU A 8 -0.10 -7.37 7.24
CA LEU A 8 0.34 -6.05 6.82
C LEU A 8 1.78 -6.15 6.36
N ALA A 9 2.06 -5.79 5.11
CA ALA A 9 3.42 -5.84 4.62
C ALA A 9 3.75 -4.68 3.69
N ALA A 10 5.02 -4.22 3.77
CA ALA A 10 5.54 -3.13 2.96
C ALA A 10 7.04 -3.26 2.72
N PRO A 11 7.54 -2.81 1.55
CA PRO A 11 8.91 -2.36 1.42
C PRO A 11 9.16 -1.21 2.40
N LEU A 12 10.30 -1.24 3.08
CA LEU A 12 10.64 -0.25 4.09
C LEU A 12 11.96 0.44 3.75
N ARG A 13 11.86 1.72 3.46
CA ARG A 13 12.97 2.68 3.35
C ARG A 13 12.44 4.04 3.75
N GLN A 14 12.52 4.37 5.04
CA GLN A 14 11.82 5.53 5.59
C GLN A 14 12.63 6.25 6.68
N ASP A 15 12.36 7.55 6.87
CA ASP A 15 12.79 8.31 8.04
C ASP A 15 12.17 7.72 9.32
N ALA A 16 12.99 7.53 10.35
CA ALA A 16 12.55 6.94 11.61
C ALA A 16 11.40 7.71 12.30
N ARG A 17 11.31 9.03 12.12
CA ARG A 17 10.21 9.85 12.67
C ARG A 17 8.89 9.48 12.01
N ILE A 18 8.88 9.42 10.67
CA ILE A 18 7.68 9.05 9.89
C ILE A 18 7.30 7.61 10.20
N PHE A 19 8.28 6.69 10.23
CA PHE A 19 8.02 5.29 10.52
C PHE A 19 7.43 5.06 11.92
N ARG A 20 7.86 5.82 12.93
CA ARG A 20 7.23 5.76 14.27
C ARG A 20 5.77 6.18 14.25
N GLU A 21 5.42 7.24 13.51
CA GLU A 21 4.02 7.68 13.36
C GLU A 21 3.18 6.64 12.62
N TYR A 22 3.75 6.04 11.56
CA TYR A 22 3.13 4.92 10.84
C TYR A 22 2.83 3.75 11.79
N GLN A 23 3.82 3.26 12.53
CA GLN A 23 3.59 2.17 13.49
C GLN A 23 2.60 2.52 14.59
N ALA A 24 2.64 3.76 15.08
CA ALA A 24 1.68 4.25 16.07
C ALA A 24 0.24 4.31 15.50
N ALA A 25 0.07 4.56 14.20
CA ALA A 25 -1.23 4.45 13.55
C ALA A 25 -1.70 2.98 13.47
N LEU A 26 -0.81 2.06 13.13
CA LEU A 26 -1.11 0.63 13.09
C LEU A 26 -1.52 0.06 14.46
N ASP A 27 -0.95 0.59 15.56
CA ASP A 27 -1.31 0.15 16.91
C ASP A 27 -2.72 0.60 17.33
N ARG A 28 -3.29 1.57 16.64
CA ARG A 28 -4.64 2.08 16.88
C ARG A 28 -5.72 1.43 16.02
N LEU A 29 -5.34 0.56 15.08
CA LEU A 29 -6.33 -0.11 14.23
C LEU A 29 -7.31 -0.93 15.07
N ILE A 30 -8.58 -0.75 14.78
CA ILE A 30 -9.67 -1.55 15.34
C ILE A 30 -9.77 -2.85 14.54
N LEU A 31 -9.48 -3.97 15.20
CA LEU A 31 -9.59 -5.28 14.57
C LEU A 31 -10.96 -5.88 14.87
N PRO A 32 -11.71 -6.33 13.86
CA PRO A 32 -12.94 -7.10 14.07
C PRO A 32 -12.68 -8.38 14.86
N GLU A 33 -13.73 -8.91 15.53
CA GLU A 33 -13.63 -10.18 16.24
C GLU A 33 -13.17 -11.33 15.32
N GLY A 34 -12.19 -12.11 15.76
CA GLY A 34 -11.63 -13.20 14.98
C GLY A 34 -10.62 -12.79 13.91
N VAL A 35 -10.27 -11.49 13.80
CA VAL A 35 -9.22 -11.01 12.89
C VAL A 35 -7.90 -10.87 13.64
N THR A 36 -6.82 -11.38 13.03
CA THR A 36 -5.44 -11.15 13.50
C THR A 36 -4.64 -10.38 12.46
N LEU A 37 -3.73 -9.51 12.90
CA LEU A 37 -2.89 -8.67 12.04
C LEU A 37 -1.42 -8.87 12.44
N ASP A 38 -0.68 -9.53 11.55
CA ASP A 38 0.78 -9.64 11.65
C ASP A 38 1.43 -8.56 10.77
N ARG A 39 2.69 -8.18 11.10
CA ARG A 39 3.45 -7.16 10.37
C ARG A 39 4.73 -7.73 9.81
N PHE A 40 5.02 -7.41 8.55
CA PHE A 40 6.21 -7.85 7.85
C PHE A 40 6.79 -6.72 7.00
N TYR A 41 8.11 -6.51 7.09
CA TYR A 41 8.78 -5.46 6.35
C TYR A 41 9.94 -6.00 5.53
N VAL A 42 10.05 -5.51 4.29
CA VAL A 42 11.21 -5.76 3.44
C VAL A 42 12.10 -4.53 3.50
N VAL A 43 13.09 -4.56 4.39
CA VAL A 43 14.03 -3.45 4.61
C VAL A 43 14.96 -3.33 3.42
N ASN A 44 15.01 -2.14 2.81
CA ASN A 44 15.77 -1.86 1.62
C ASN A 44 16.69 -0.67 1.80
N ASP A 45 18.02 -0.91 1.81
CA ASP A 45 19.07 0.11 1.91
C ASP A 45 18.84 1.14 3.05
N CYS A 46 18.31 0.70 4.20
CA CYS A 46 18.09 1.52 5.41
C CYS A 46 18.17 0.68 6.69
N ALA A 47 19.25 -0.05 6.87
CA ALA A 47 19.43 -0.94 8.03
C ALA A 47 19.33 -0.23 9.38
N GLU A 48 19.56 1.06 9.43
CA GLU A 48 19.41 1.90 10.63
C GLU A 48 18.00 1.96 11.19
N ILE A 49 16.96 1.61 10.39
CA ILE A 49 15.57 1.58 10.83
C ILE A 49 15.20 0.29 11.59
N ILE A 50 16.02 -0.77 11.46
CA ILE A 50 15.71 -2.10 12.02
C ILE A 50 15.39 -2.06 13.51
N PRO A 51 16.09 -1.30 14.38
CA PRO A 51 15.75 -1.21 15.81
C PRO A 51 14.37 -0.63 16.11
N GLU A 52 13.78 0.08 15.16
CA GLU A 52 12.45 0.69 15.29
C GLU A 52 11.32 -0.27 14.89
N ILE A 53 11.63 -1.39 14.22
CA ILE A 53 10.61 -2.29 13.63
C ILE A 53 9.87 -3.06 14.74
N ARG A 54 8.55 -3.01 14.70
CA ARG A 54 7.66 -3.86 15.49
C ARG A 54 6.95 -4.85 14.56
N GLY A 55 7.58 -6.00 14.34
CA GLY A 55 7.13 -7.04 13.42
C GLY A 55 8.28 -7.87 12.86
N GLU A 56 7.98 -8.79 11.99
CA GLU A 56 8.98 -9.54 11.24
C GLU A 56 9.60 -8.68 10.14
N HIS A 57 10.82 -8.96 9.77
CA HIS A 57 11.46 -8.31 8.62
C HIS A 57 12.49 -9.21 7.95
N ILE A 58 12.77 -8.88 6.70
CA ILE A 58 13.93 -9.36 5.93
C ILE A 58 14.67 -8.16 5.37
N VAL A 59 15.96 -8.33 5.06
CA VAL A 59 16.77 -7.29 4.40
C VAL A 59 16.99 -7.68 2.94
N MET A 60 16.64 -6.78 2.03
CA MET A 60 16.84 -6.93 0.58
C MET A 60 17.46 -5.65 0.02
N ASP A 61 18.77 -5.48 0.23
CA ASP A 61 19.47 -4.31 -0.26
C ASP A 61 19.61 -4.34 -1.80
N THR A 62 19.30 -3.22 -2.41
CA THR A 62 19.38 -3.05 -3.87
C THR A 62 20.58 -2.22 -4.29
N GLY A 63 21.36 -1.71 -3.31
CA GLY A 63 22.55 -0.91 -3.53
C GLY A 63 22.28 0.48 -4.09
N ASP A 64 21.06 0.99 -3.89
CA ASP A 64 20.71 2.32 -4.35
C ASP A 64 21.07 3.39 -3.32
N VAL A 65 21.77 4.41 -3.79
CA VAL A 65 21.93 5.65 -3.03
C VAL A 65 20.64 6.47 -3.18
N TYR A 66 19.83 6.47 -2.14
CA TYR A 66 18.66 7.33 -2.07
C TYR A 66 19.08 8.80 -2.12
N ARG A 67 18.66 9.50 -3.15
CA ARG A 67 18.86 10.95 -3.25
C ARG A 67 17.52 11.63 -3.01
N LYS A 68 17.32 12.21 -1.81
CA LYS A 68 16.31 13.25 -1.63
C LYS A 68 16.75 14.48 -2.43
N VAL A 69 15.97 14.88 -3.40
CA VAL A 69 16.16 16.17 -4.07
C VAL A 69 14.96 17.04 -3.68
N LYS A 70 15.20 18.09 -2.89
CA LYS A 70 14.18 19.08 -2.45
C LYS A 70 12.92 18.44 -1.81
N ASP A 71 13.10 17.50 -0.89
CA ASP A 71 12.02 16.83 -0.15
C ASP A 71 11.07 15.94 -0.96
N ASP A 72 11.27 15.79 -2.27
CA ASP A 72 10.49 14.89 -3.11
C ASP A 72 11.16 13.54 -3.30
N HIS A 73 10.37 12.47 -3.28
CA HIS A 73 10.78 11.15 -3.73
C HIS A 73 10.92 11.15 -5.25
N ILE A 74 12.17 11.12 -5.76
CA ILE A 74 12.39 10.96 -7.19
C ILE A 74 12.41 9.48 -7.53
N TRP A 75 11.37 9.01 -8.18
CA TRP A 75 11.34 7.69 -8.78
C TRP A 75 12.19 7.66 -10.03
N THR A 76 13.38 7.06 -9.92
CA THR A 76 14.24 6.79 -11.07
C THR A 76 13.79 5.50 -11.76
N PRO A 77 14.06 5.31 -13.06
CA PRO A 77 13.81 4.02 -13.72
C PRO A 77 14.46 2.84 -12.97
N ALA A 78 15.67 3.02 -12.43
CA ALA A 78 16.37 2.00 -11.65
C ALA A 78 15.59 1.61 -10.37
N ASN A 79 14.93 2.56 -9.70
CA ASN A 79 14.11 2.27 -8.52
C ASN A 79 12.83 1.52 -8.91
N LEU A 80 12.18 1.90 -10.03
CA LEU A 80 11.01 1.22 -10.55
C LEU A 80 11.30 -0.24 -10.92
N ASP A 81 12.52 -0.54 -11.39
CA ASP A 81 12.90 -1.92 -11.74
C ASP A 81 13.12 -2.82 -10.52
N LYS A 82 13.35 -2.25 -9.33
CA LYS A 82 13.64 -2.99 -8.09
C LYS A 82 12.42 -3.19 -7.20
N MET A 83 11.49 -2.24 -7.19
CA MET A 83 10.26 -2.32 -6.39
C MET A 83 9.46 -3.62 -6.57
N PRO A 84 9.34 -4.18 -7.79
CA PRO A 84 8.65 -5.44 -7.99
C PRO A 84 9.19 -6.59 -7.13
N ALA A 85 10.51 -6.69 -6.97
CA ALA A 85 11.11 -7.76 -6.16
C ALA A 85 10.74 -7.61 -4.68
N LEU A 86 10.77 -6.38 -4.15
CA LEU A 86 10.43 -6.08 -2.75
C LEU A 86 8.95 -6.36 -2.47
N ARG A 87 8.05 -5.91 -3.35
CA ARG A 87 6.60 -6.17 -3.21
C ARG A 87 6.26 -7.66 -3.42
N ASN A 88 6.93 -8.35 -4.33
CA ASN A 88 6.75 -9.78 -4.53
C ASN A 88 7.22 -10.61 -3.32
N ALA A 89 8.22 -10.15 -2.57
CA ALA A 89 8.60 -10.78 -1.30
C ALA A 89 7.47 -10.68 -0.26
N CYS A 90 6.71 -9.58 -0.23
CA CYS A 90 5.52 -9.46 0.60
C CYS A 90 4.43 -10.47 0.18
N ILE A 91 4.18 -10.63 -1.12
CA ILE A 91 3.25 -11.65 -1.65
C ILE A 91 3.68 -13.06 -1.23
N GLN A 92 4.97 -13.38 -1.42
CA GLN A 92 5.50 -14.70 -1.06
C GLN A 92 5.29 -14.99 0.43
N ARG A 93 5.48 -13.98 1.30
CA ARG A 93 5.24 -14.14 2.76
C ARG A 93 3.78 -14.43 3.08
N VAL A 94 2.82 -13.86 2.32
CA VAL A 94 1.38 -14.17 2.44
C VAL A 94 1.13 -15.64 2.11
N LEU A 95 1.64 -16.10 0.96
CA LEU A 95 1.42 -17.45 0.46
C LEU A 95 2.05 -18.50 1.40
N ASP A 96 3.32 -18.31 1.78
CA ASP A 96 4.05 -19.24 2.66
C ASP A 96 3.50 -19.25 4.09
N GLY A 97 3.03 -18.13 4.58
CA GLY A 97 2.48 -17.98 5.92
C GLY A 97 1.02 -18.40 6.07
N GLY A 98 0.33 -18.69 4.98
CA GLY A 98 -1.09 -19.07 4.98
C GLY A 98 -2.00 -17.95 5.48
N TYR A 99 -1.68 -16.69 5.14
CA TYR A 99 -2.55 -15.54 5.41
C TYR A 99 -3.72 -15.49 4.43
N ASP A 100 -4.85 -14.96 4.86
CA ASP A 100 -6.04 -14.80 4.02
C ASP A 100 -5.97 -13.53 3.18
N TYR A 101 -5.26 -12.50 3.69
CA TYR A 101 -5.10 -11.21 3.03
C TYR A 101 -3.68 -10.67 3.14
N LEU A 102 -3.26 -9.93 2.11
CA LEU A 102 -2.20 -8.93 2.18
C LEU A 102 -2.81 -7.55 2.40
N PHE A 103 -2.42 -6.84 3.45
CA PHE A 103 -2.67 -5.42 3.59
C PHE A 103 -1.39 -4.67 3.25
N SER A 104 -1.26 -4.25 1.99
CA SER A 104 -0.11 -3.52 1.46
C SER A 104 -0.26 -2.04 1.78
N VAL A 105 0.53 -1.53 2.73
CA VAL A 105 0.46 -0.12 3.17
C VAL A 105 1.86 0.47 3.17
N ASP A 106 2.09 1.49 2.34
CA ASP A 106 3.39 2.17 2.29
C ASP A 106 3.69 2.87 3.62
N THR A 107 4.96 2.89 4.02
CA THR A 107 5.40 3.23 5.38
C THR A 107 5.35 4.72 5.74
N ASP A 108 4.77 5.53 4.88
CA ASP A 108 4.42 6.95 5.06
C ASP A 108 2.92 7.22 4.93
N VAL A 109 2.09 6.18 4.86
CA VAL A 109 0.62 6.28 4.82
C VAL A 109 0.06 6.02 6.22
N ILE A 110 -0.54 7.04 6.82
CA ILE A 110 -1.11 7.01 8.17
C ILE A 110 -2.59 6.68 8.09
N LEU A 111 -2.95 5.53 8.65
CA LEU A 111 -4.31 5.00 8.64
C LEU A 111 -5.19 5.59 9.73
N GLN A 112 -6.50 5.62 9.48
CA GLN A 112 -7.52 5.81 10.50
C GLN A 112 -7.75 4.49 11.26
N PRO A 113 -8.21 4.54 12.52
CA PRO A 113 -8.44 3.33 13.31
C PRO A 113 -9.39 2.33 12.66
N GLU A 114 -10.40 2.79 11.95
CA GLU A 114 -11.46 1.99 11.34
C GLU A 114 -11.08 1.41 9.97
N THR A 115 -9.99 1.87 9.36
CA THR A 115 -9.63 1.57 7.96
C THR A 115 -9.65 0.06 7.66
N LEU A 116 -8.93 -0.76 8.44
CA LEU A 116 -8.85 -2.20 8.13
C LEU A 116 -10.20 -2.90 8.30
N ALA A 117 -10.98 -2.54 9.32
CA ALA A 117 -12.31 -3.11 9.54
C ALA A 117 -13.24 -2.80 8.36
N GLN A 118 -13.23 -1.56 7.88
CA GLN A 118 -14.01 -1.12 6.73
C GLN A 118 -13.61 -1.84 5.43
N LEU A 119 -12.31 -2.00 5.18
CA LEU A 119 -11.84 -2.70 3.98
C LEU A 119 -12.19 -4.20 4.01
N LEU A 120 -12.16 -4.83 5.18
CA LEU A 120 -12.60 -6.22 5.35
C LEU A 120 -14.12 -6.36 5.14
N GLU A 121 -14.93 -5.42 5.65
CA GLU A 121 -16.39 -5.40 5.46
C GLU A 121 -16.76 -5.23 3.99
N ALA A 122 -15.99 -4.49 3.21
CA ALA A 122 -16.21 -4.31 1.78
C ALA A 122 -16.14 -5.63 0.98
N ASP A 123 -15.43 -6.64 1.49
CA ASP A 123 -15.30 -8.00 0.92
C ASP A 123 -14.99 -8.03 -0.59
N LYS A 124 -14.02 -7.24 -1.04
CA LYS A 124 -13.57 -7.19 -2.43
C LYS A 124 -12.28 -7.98 -2.65
N ASP A 125 -12.04 -8.41 -3.88
CA ASP A 125 -10.78 -9.05 -4.28
C ASP A 125 -9.59 -8.14 -3.96
N ILE A 126 -9.72 -6.87 -4.38
CA ILE A 126 -8.74 -5.81 -4.16
C ILE A 126 -9.50 -4.54 -3.79
N VAL A 127 -9.22 -3.97 -2.62
CA VAL A 127 -9.81 -2.71 -2.18
C VAL A 127 -8.76 -1.84 -1.50
N SER A 128 -8.70 -0.57 -1.89
CA SER A 128 -7.80 0.42 -1.27
C SER A 128 -8.57 1.44 -0.49
N GLU A 129 -8.00 1.90 0.62
CA GLU A 129 -8.43 3.17 1.21
C GLU A 129 -7.81 4.32 0.43
N ILE A 130 -8.60 5.37 0.20
CA ILE A 130 -8.15 6.55 -0.53
C ILE A 130 -7.18 7.40 0.30
N PHE A 131 -6.18 7.96 -0.35
CA PHE A 131 -5.39 9.08 0.16
C PHE A 131 -4.97 10.01 -0.97
N TRP A 132 -4.50 11.21 -0.61
CA TRP A 132 -4.23 12.28 -1.56
C TRP A 132 -2.78 12.73 -1.48
N THR A 133 -2.15 12.91 -2.65
CA THR A 133 -0.79 13.40 -2.83
C THR A 133 -0.82 14.56 -3.82
N ASN A 134 -0.57 15.79 -3.39
CA ASN A 134 -0.58 16.98 -4.26
C ASN A 134 -1.85 17.09 -5.13
N GLY A 135 -3.01 16.76 -4.57
CA GLY A 135 -4.30 16.82 -5.29
C GLY A 135 -4.62 15.59 -6.13
N TRP A 136 -3.74 14.61 -6.23
CA TRP A 136 -3.97 13.32 -6.90
C TRP A 136 -4.20 12.21 -5.87
N CYS A 137 -5.12 11.30 -6.13
CA CYS A 137 -5.35 10.15 -5.26
C CYS A 137 -4.59 8.90 -5.74
N ASN A 138 -4.54 7.89 -4.87
CA ASN A 138 -3.90 6.60 -5.12
C ASN A 138 -4.75 5.63 -5.95
N ALA A 139 -5.87 6.07 -6.52
CA ALA A 139 -6.72 5.26 -7.39
C ALA A 139 -6.98 5.98 -8.71
N TRP A 140 -7.06 5.22 -9.82
CA TRP A 140 -7.19 5.75 -11.17
C TRP A 140 -8.25 4.98 -11.96
N MET A 141 -8.71 5.59 -13.08
CA MET A 141 -9.61 4.97 -14.06
C MET A 141 -10.86 4.40 -13.40
N CYS A 142 -11.85 5.25 -13.21
CA CYS A 142 -13.19 4.80 -12.87
C CYS A 142 -14.03 4.63 -14.14
N ASP A 143 -15.09 3.83 -14.05
CA ASP A 143 -16.03 3.63 -15.17
C ASP A 143 -16.79 4.91 -15.57
N GLN A 144 -16.69 5.96 -14.79
CA GLN A 144 -17.28 7.26 -15.09
C GLN A 144 -16.29 8.14 -15.85
N ALA A 145 -16.64 8.50 -17.04
CA ALA A 145 -15.79 8.93 -18.15
C ALA A 145 -15.10 10.29 -18.05
N SER A 146 -14.97 10.95 -16.91
CA SER A 146 -14.29 12.25 -16.87
C SER A 146 -13.67 12.59 -15.53
N GLY A 147 -12.36 12.42 -15.45
CA GLY A 147 -11.56 12.89 -14.34
C GLY A 147 -11.76 12.09 -13.05
N MET A 148 -11.07 12.51 -11.99
CA MET A 148 -11.38 12.01 -10.64
C MET A 148 -12.77 12.50 -10.27
N PRO A 149 -13.73 11.60 -10.06
CA PRO A 149 -15.10 12.05 -9.79
C PRO A 149 -15.12 12.80 -8.47
N ASP A 150 -15.82 13.91 -8.42
CA ASP A 150 -16.11 14.60 -7.15
C ASP A 150 -16.81 13.64 -6.15
N THR A 151 -17.41 12.58 -6.64
CA THR A 151 -17.97 11.48 -5.84
C THR A 151 -16.97 10.81 -4.91
N TRP A 152 -15.69 10.70 -5.28
CA TRP A 152 -14.67 10.11 -4.40
C TRP A 152 -14.32 10.98 -3.18
N LYS A 153 -14.83 12.18 -3.12
CA LYS A 153 -14.81 13.04 -1.92
C LYS A 153 -15.97 12.74 -0.97
N THR A 154 -16.94 11.93 -1.40
CA THR A 154 -18.06 11.47 -0.58
C THR A 154 -17.74 10.07 -0.06
N PRO A 155 -17.96 9.78 1.24
CA PRO A 155 -17.77 8.44 1.76
C PRO A 155 -18.55 7.39 0.97
N GLY A 156 -17.86 6.34 0.53
CA GLY A 156 -18.45 5.29 -0.29
C GLY A 156 -17.42 4.28 -0.80
N LEU A 157 -17.91 3.25 -1.48
CA LEU A 157 -17.14 2.22 -2.14
C LEU A 157 -17.31 2.33 -3.65
N TYR A 158 -16.22 2.57 -4.37
CA TYR A 158 -16.25 2.87 -5.80
C TYR A 158 -15.34 1.92 -6.57
N ARG A 159 -15.81 1.49 -7.76
CA ARG A 159 -14.98 0.68 -8.65
C ARG A 159 -13.91 1.55 -9.31
N CYS A 160 -12.69 1.03 -9.39
CA CYS A 160 -11.58 1.69 -10.08
C CYS A 160 -10.84 0.70 -10.99
N GLY A 161 -10.09 1.21 -11.95
CA GLY A 161 -9.30 0.39 -12.87
C GLY A 161 -7.88 0.14 -12.38
N MET A 162 -7.37 1.01 -11.53
CA MET A 162 -6.03 0.90 -10.94
C MET A 162 -6.02 1.51 -9.53
N THR A 163 -5.19 0.94 -8.68
CA THR A 163 -4.92 1.45 -7.33
C THR A 163 -3.52 1.04 -6.88
N GLY A 164 -2.97 1.75 -5.92
CA GLY A 164 -1.67 1.45 -5.32
C GLY A 164 -1.61 1.94 -3.88
N ALA A 165 -0.72 1.38 -3.10
CA ALA A 165 -0.55 1.58 -1.65
C ALA A 165 -1.88 1.45 -0.86
N CYS A 166 -1.84 1.34 0.43
CA CYS A 166 -3.02 1.24 1.30
C CYS A 166 -4.11 0.27 0.78
N THR A 167 -3.72 -0.93 0.32
CA THR A 167 -4.58 -1.87 -0.41
C THR A 167 -4.69 -3.18 0.33
N LEU A 168 -5.93 -3.62 0.61
CA LEU A 168 -6.26 -4.95 1.11
C LEU A 168 -6.52 -5.88 -0.09
N ILE A 169 -5.83 -7.01 -0.16
CA ILE A 169 -5.84 -7.93 -1.30
C ILE A 169 -6.08 -9.34 -0.77
N LYS A 170 -7.09 -10.03 -1.30
CA LYS A 170 -7.34 -11.43 -0.98
C LYS A 170 -6.20 -12.33 -1.48
N ARG A 171 -5.86 -13.35 -0.72
CA ARG A 171 -4.84 -14.36 -1.07
C ARG A 171 -5.12 -15.01 -2.42
N GLU A 172 -6.38 -15.31 -2.73
CA GLU A 172 -6.79 -15.94 -3.97
C GLU A 172 -6.39 -15.14 -5.21
N VAL A 173 -6.23 -13.82 -5.09
CA VAL A 173 -5.72 -12.96 -6.17
C VAL A 173 -4.30 -13.39 -6.55
N PHE A 174 -3.46 -13.64 -5.56
CA PHE A 174 -2.07 -14.10 -5.78
C PHE A 174 -2.02 -15.54 -6.27
N GLU A 175 -2.90 -16.40 -5.79
CA GLU A 175 -3.04 -17.80 -6.24
C GLU A 175 -3.45 -17.89 -7.71
N ARG A 176 -4.16 -16.88 -8.23
CA ARG A 176 -4.44 -16.71 -9.68
C ARG A 176 -3.21 -16.27 -10.48
N GLY A 177 -2.09 -15.92 -9.85
CA GLY A 177 -0.84 -15.51 -10.50
C GLY A 177 -0.62 -13.99 -10.57
N VAL A 178 -1.45 -13.18 -9.91
CA VAL A 178 -1.25 -11.73 -9.84
C VAL A 178 0.00 -11.41 -9.02
N ASN A 179 0.88 -10.59 -9.55
CA ASN A 179 2.13 -10.17 -8.94
C ASN A 179 2.62 -8.84 -9.52
N TYR A 180 3.69 -8.28 -8.96
CA TYR A 180 4.24 -6.98 -9.34
C TYR A 180 5.31 -7.05 -10.45
N SER A 181 5.62 -8.22 -11.00
CA SER A 181 6.70 -8.36 -12.00
C SER A 181 6.44 -7.51 -13.26
N PRO A 182 7.50 -7.00 -13.91
CA PRO A 182 7.37 -6.21 -15.12
C PRO A 182 6.54 -6.91 -16.21
N ILE A 183 5.73 -6.13 -16.93
CA ILE A 183 5.04 -6.60 -18.14
C ILE A 183 5.84 -6.11 -19.35
N PRO A 184 6.46 -7.01 -20.13
CA PRO A 184 7.23 -6.61 -21.31
C PRO A 184 6.34 -5.99 -22.38
N ASN A 185 6.92 -5.14 -23.22
CA ASN A 185 6.26 -4.53 -24.39
C ASN A 185 5.05 -3.64 -24.07
N ILE A 186 4.92 -3.15 -22.83
CA ILE A 186 3.91 -2.18 -22.45
C ILE A 186 4.41 -0.75 -22.71
N VAL A 187 3.51 0.17 -23.05
CA VAL A 187 3.87 1.58 -23.27
C VAL A 187 4.37 2.23 -21.96
N LYS A 188 5.31 3.18 -22.07
CA LYS A 188 5.93 3.84 -20.89
C LYS A 188 4.92 4.49 -19.94
N ALA A 189 3.80 4.97 -20.43
CA ALA A 189 2.74 5.55 -19.61
C ALA A 189 2.13 4.56 -18.60
N LEU A 190 2.32 3.25 -18.83
CA LEU A 190 1.85 2.17 -17.96
C LEU A 190 3.00 1.50 -17.18
N TRP A 191 4.20 2.09 -17.17
CA TRP A 191 5.30 1.59 -16.36
C TRP A 191 5.08 1.89 -14.88
N GLY A 192 5.50 0.96 -14.05
CA GLY A 192 5.44 1.00 -12.59
C GLY A 192 4.82 -0.28 -12.04
N GLU A 193 5.29 -0.72 -10.89
CA GLU A 193 4.91 -1.99 -10.29
C GLU A 193 3.41 -2.05 -9.97
N ASP A 194 2.82 -0.96 -9.46
CA ASP A 194 1.38 -0.90 -9.18
C ASP A 194 0.55 -1.04 -10.45
N ARG A 195 0.98 -0.42 -11.57
CA ARG A 195 0.29 -0.54 -12.84
C ARG A 195 0.39 -1.94 -13.40
N TRP A 196 1.56 -2.57 -13.34
CA TRP A 196 1.74 -3.97 -13.78
C TRP A 196 0.90 -4.93 -12.95
N PHE A 197 0.82 -4.70 -11.64
CA PHE A 197 -0.04 -5.44 -10.73
C PHE A 197 -1.52 -5.30 -11.15
N CYS A 198 -2.01 -4.07 -11.28
CA CYS A 198 -3.41 -3.80 -11.62
C CYS A 198 -3.82 -4.33 -13.00
N ILE A 199 -2.95 -4.18 -14.01
CA ILE A 199 -3.20 -4.75 -15.35
C ILE A 199 -3.32 -6.27 -15.27
N ARG A 200 -2.40 -6.93 -14.56
CA ARG A 200 -2.41 -8.38 -14.39
C ARG A 200 -3.65 -8.83 -13.60
N ALA A 201 -4.03 -8.10 -12.56
CA ALA A 201 -5.23 -8.36 -11.78
C ALA A 201 -6.49 -8.30 -12.64
N ALA A 202 -6.64 -7.25 -13.45
CA ALA A 202 -7.78 -7.08 -14.37
C ALA A 202 -7.84 -8.21 -15.41
N VAL A 203 -6.70 -8.57 -16.03
CA VAL A 203 -6.62 -9.66 -17.01
C VAL A 203 -6.98 -11.02 -16.40
N LEU A 204 -6.65 -11.23 -15.13
CA LEU A 204 -6.95 -12.46 -14.38
C LEU A 204 -8.31 -12.41 -13.65
N GLY A 205 -9.14 -11.41 -13.96
CA GLY A 205 -10.53 -11.32 -13.51
C GLY A 205 -10.72 -10.84 -12.08
N ALA A 206 -9.72 -10.19 -11.46
CA ALA A 206 -9.88 -9.55 -10.17
C ALA A 206 -10.46 -8.13 -10.32
N GLU A 207 -11.45 -7.80 -9.51
CA GLU A 207 -12.01 -6.46 -9.45
C GLU A 207 -11.26 -5.58 -8.47
N MET A 208 -11.08 -4.30 -8.83
CA MET A 208 -10.42 -3.30 -8.00
C MET A 208 -11.41 -2.22 -7.56
N TRP A 209 -11.35 -1.89 -6.28
CA TRP A 209 -12.23 -0.93 -5.63
C TRP A 209 -11.44 0.06 -4.79
N VAL A 210 -11.99 1.25 -4.60
CA VAL A 210 -11.50 2.26 -3.66
C VAL A 210 -12.59 2.57 -2.65
N ASP A 211 -12.24 2.49 -1.38
CA ASP A 211 -13.04 2.95 -0.26
C ASP A 211 -12.65 4.38 0.09
N THR A 212 -13.60 5.22 0.47
CA THR A 212 -13.39 6.62 0.79
C THR A 212 -13.99 7.04 2.14
N HIS A 213 -14.32 6.06 2.98
CA HIS A 213 -14.91 6.34 4.29
C HIS A 213 -13.90 6.90 5.28
N TYR A 214 -12.66 6.41 5.25
CA TYR A 214 -11.63 6.73 6.22
C TYR A 214 -10.31 7.16 5.53
N PRO A 215 -10.30 8.29 4.76
CA PRO A 215 -9.14 8.69 3.98
C PRO A 215 -7.86 8.72 4.80
N ALA A 216 -6.83 8.04 4.31
CA ALA A 216 -5.53 8.01 4.95
C ALA A 216 -4.75 9.33 4.74
N THR A 217 -3.76 9.58 5.57
CA THR A 217 -2.88 10.75 5.45
C THR A 217 -1.52 10.32 4.91
N HIS A 218 -1.07 10.91 3.82
CA HIS A 218 0.22 10.60 3.20
C HIS A 218 1.31 11.59 3.63
N LEU A 219 2.33 11.10 4.34
CA LEU A 219 3.45 11.89 4.85
C LEU A 219 4.62 11.95 3.85
N PHE A 220 4.35 12.24 2.60
CA PHE A 220 5.29 12.14 1.48
C PHE A 220 6.36 13.26 1.44
N THR A 221 6.19 14.34 2.22
CA THR A 221 7.15 15.45 2.34
C THR A 221 7.37 15.84 3.79
N GLU A 222 8.47 16.57 4.07
CA GLU A 222 8.70 17.16 5.39
C GLU A 222 7.57 18.13 5.78
N GLN A 223 7.03 18.89 4.82
CA GLN A 223 5.90 19.77 5.06
C GLN A 223 4.65 18.99 5.47
N ALA A 224 4.33 17.88 4.76
CA ALA A 224 3.20 17.03 5.09
C ALA A 224 3.33 16.41 6.50
N TYR A 225 4.54 15.99 6.87
CA TYR A 225 4.84 15.53 8.22
C TYR A 225 4.62 16.63 9.28
N ASN A 226 5.16 17.82 9.05
CA ASN A 226 5.01 18.94 9.99
C ASN A 226 3.56 19.37 10.13
N ASP A 227 2.77 19.37 9.05
CA ASP A 227 1.34 19.68 9.08
C ASP A 227 0.55 18.62 9.84
N TYR A 228 0.89 17.34 9.67
CA TYR A 228 0.31 16.25 10.43
C TYR A 228 0.60 16.40 11.94
N MET A 229 1.85 16.66 12.32
CA MET A 229 2.24 16.82 13.72
C MET A 229 1.54 18.01 14.39
N ARG A 230 1.37 19.14 13.68
CA ARG A 230 0.65 20.31 14.20
C ARG A 230 -0.83 20.05 14.47
N ARG A 231 -1.47 19.12 13.73
CA ARG A 231 -2.89 18.77 13.94
C ARG A 231 -3.10 17.83 15.13
N ARG A 232 -2.05 17.18 15.58
CA ARG A 232 -2.09 16.21 16.71
C ARG A 232 -1.79 16.84 18.06
N GLY A 233 -1.07 17.97 18.10
CA GLY A 233 -0.77 18.71 19.34
C GLY A 233 -1.82 19.76 19.63
#